data_4e0d0508fb7c620cde2502fd7c48b287
#
_entry.id   4e0d0508fb7c620cde2502fd7c48b287
#
_cell.length_a   1.000
_cell.length_b   1.000
_cell.length_c   1.000
_cell.angle_alpha   90.00
_cell.angle_beta   90.00
_cell.angle_gamma   90.00
#
_symmetry.space_group_name_H-M   'P 1'
#
loop_
_entity.id
_entity.type
_entity.pdbx_description
1 polymer ?
#
loop_
_entity_poly.entity_id
_entity_poly.type
_entity_poly.pdbx_seq_one_letter_code
_entity_poly.pdbx_strand_id
1 'polypeptide(L)'
;FKLDKKAAKERLKKHLTGKRLLPKAFKSENHISEVKGIYVPFWLYDTDADADIRYRATKTRFWSDSDYDYTETSYYAVHRSGSLGFDHVPVDGSASMENDLMESIEPFDFKEAVDFQTAYLAGYFADKYDVTASECEERANERIRRSTEAAFRDTVRGYASVVPENTSIRLHNGTTKYALYPVWILQTKWKLSLIHI
;
A
#
# COMPACT_ATOMS: atom_id res chain seq x y z
N PHE A 1 8.46 -16.86 -10.49
CA PHE A 1 7.31 -16.21 -11.16
C PHE A 1 6.15 -17.19 -11.30
N LYS A 2 5.00 -16.87 -10.72
CA LYS A 2 3.76 -17.67 -10.83
C LYS A 2 3.14 -17.56 -12.23
N LEU A 3 3.31 -16.42 -12.87
CA LEU A 3 2.86 -16.15 -14.22
C LEU A 3 4.04 -16.14 -15.17
N ASP A 4 3.92 -16.83 -16.30
CA ASP A 4 4.87 -16.70 -17.37
C ASP A 4 4.69 -15.35 -18.11
N LYS A 5 5.67 -15.03 -18.97
CA LYS A 5 5.66 -13.77 -19.72
C LYS A 5 4.42 -13.61 -20.62
N LYS A 6 3.88 -14.71 -21.14
CA LYS A 6 2.70 -14.69 -22.02
C LYS A 6 1.46 -14.31 -21.22
N ALA A 7 1.22 -14.97 -20.08
CA ALA A 7 0.09 -14.68 -19.22
C ALA A 7 0.17 -13.27 -18.61
N ALA A 8 1.36 -12.78 -18.28
CA ALA A 8 1.57 -11.39 -17.83
C ALA A 8 1.15 -10.38 -18.90
N LYS A 9 1.57 -10.59 -20.15
CA LYS A 9 1.18 -9.75 -21.28
C LYS A 9 -0.34 -9.77 -21.54
N GLU A 10 -0.98 -10.91 -21.45
CA GLU A 10 -2.44 -11.03 -21.62
C GLU A 10 -3.21 -10.28 -20.54
N ARG A 11 -2.80 -10.40 -19.28
CA ARG A 11 -3.39 -9.64 -18.16
C ARG A 11 -3.21 -8.14 -18.34
N LEU A 12 -2.01 -7.69 -18.72
CA LEU A 12 -1.74 -6.29 -19.00
C LEU A 12 -2.62 -5.77 -20.15
N LYS A 13 -2.71 -6.51 -21.27
CA LYS A 13 -3.57 -6.17 -22.41
C LYS A 13 -5.03 -6.04 -22.00
N LYS A 14 -5.54 -6.96 -21.18
CA LYS A 14 -6.92 -6.90 -20.64
C LYS A 14 -7.12 -5.66 -19.77
N HIS A 15 -6.17 -5.33 -18.90
CA HIS A 15 -6.23 -4.14 -18.03
C HIS A 15 -6.24 -2.84 -18.84
N LEU A 16 -5.44 -2.75 -19.91
CA LEU A 16 -5.35 -1.58 -20.77
C LEU A 16 -6.56 -1.41 -21.71
N THR A 17 -7.22 -2.51 -22.09
CA THR A 17 -8.35 -2.49 -23.04
C THR A 17 -9.58 -1.77 -22.49
N GLY A 18 -9.84 -1.83 -21.19
CA GLY A 18 -10.99 -1.19 -20.53
C GLY A 18 -10.85 0.32 -20.32
N LYS A 19 -9.67 0.91 -20.54
CA LYS A 19 -9.40 2.33 -20.26
C LYS A 19 -9.64 3.18 -21.51
N ARG A 20 -10.75 3.93 -21.54
CA ARG A 20 -11.17 4.76 -22.71
C ARG A 20 -10.20 5.91 -23.01
N LEU A 21 -9.61 6.52 -21.99
CA LEU A 21 -8.72 7.69 -22.12
C LEU A 21 -7.26 7.33 -22.37
N LEU A 22 -6.91 6.04 -22.44
CA LEU A 22 -5.55 5.62 -22.67
C LEU A 22 -5.19 5.74 -24.17
N PRO A 23 -4.12 6.47 -24.54
CA PRO A 23 -3.68 6.60 -25.93
C PRO A 23 -3.43 5.24 -26.60
N LYS A 24 -3.73 5.16 -27.90
CA LYS A 24 -3.59 3.91 -28.68
C LYS A 24 -2.16 3.36 -28.67
N ALA A 25 -1.15 4.22 -28.55
CA ALA A 25 0.25 3.82 -28.46
C ALA A 25 0.54 2.84 -27.31
N PHE A 26 -0.12 2.98 -26.15
CA PHE A 26 0.03 2.08 -25.02
C PHE A 26 -0.63 0.70 -25.21
N LYS A 27 -1.53 0.59 -26.19
CA LYS A 27 -2.23 -0.65 -26.53
C LYS A 27 -1.52 -1.45 -27.61
N SER A 28 -0.44 -0.89 -28.21
CA SER A 28 0.27 -1.55 -29.31
C SER A 28 1.08 -2.77 -28.80
N GLU A 29 1.13 -3.81 -29.65
CA GLU A 29 1.86 -5.04 -29.29
C GLU A 29 3.36 -4.83 -29.09
N ASN A 30 3.95 -3.85 -29.78
CA ASN A 30 5.37 -3.51 -29.63
C ASN A 30 5.70 -3.03 -28.21
N HIS A 31 4.88 -2.16 -27.61
CA HIS A 31 5.08 -1.74 -26.22
C HIS A 31 4.82 -2.87 -25.21
N ILE A 32 3.81 -3.69 -25.44
CA ILE A 32 3.49 -4.83 -24.57
C ILE A 32 4.60 -5.91 -24.66
N SER A 33 5.35 -5.96 -25.74
CA SER A 33 6.48 -6.89 -25.90
C SER A 33 7.66 -6.58 -24.98
N GLU A 34 7.80 -5.34 -24.52
CA GLU A 34 8.87 -4.85 -23.65
C GLU A 34 8.70 -5.22 -22.16
N VAL A 35 7.63 -5.95 -21.81
CA VAL A 35 7.43 -6.46 -20.44
C VAL A 35 8.62 -7.30 -20.01
N LYS A 36 9.23 -6.91 -18.88
CA LYS A 36 10.39 -7.58 -18.27
C LYS A 36 10.00 -8.14 -16.90
N GLY A 37 10.45 -9.35 -16.63
CA GLY A 37 10.38 -9.93 -15.29
C GLY A 37 11.61 -9.51 -14.49
N ILE A 38 11.40 -8.97 -13.32
CA ILE A 38 12.45 -8.55 -12.40
C ILE A 38 12.16 -9.03 -11.00
N TYR A 39 13.18 -9.44 -10.28
CA TYR A 39 13.12 -9.65 -8.84
C TYR A 39 13.50 -8.36 -8.14
N VAL A 40 12.56 -7.79 -7.39
CA VAL A 40 12.73 -6.55 -6.64
C VAL A 40 13.02 -6.88 -5.17
N PRO A 41 14.03 -6.25 -4.56
CA PRO A 41 14.38 -6.45 -3.17
C PRO A 41 13.37 -5.78 -2.23
N PHE A 42 12.92 -6.51 -1.21
CA PHE A 42 12.06 -6.00 -0.15
C PHE A 42 12.58 -6.40 1.23
N TRP A 43 12.38 -5.50 2.18
CA TRP A 43 12.51 -5.77 3.59
C TRP A 43 11.12 -6.02 4.18
N LEU A 44 10.95 -7.13 4.88
CA LEU A 44 9.70 -7.55 5.51
C LEU A 44 9.84 -7.33 7.01
N TYR A 45 8.98 -6.50 7.58
CA TYR A 45 8.99 -6.16 8.99
C TYR A 45 7.84 -6.86 9.71
N ASP A 46 8.20 -7.61 10.76
CA ASP A 46 7.24 -8.15 11.72
C ASP A 46 7.36 -7.29 12.99
N THR A 47 6.25 -6.87 13.59
CA THR A 47 6.26 -6.09 14.83
C THR A 47 4.90 -6.11 15.52
N ASP A 48 4.90 -5.83 16.81
CA ASP A 48 3.70 -5.61 17.60
C ASP A 48 3.50 -4.10 17.83
N ALA A 49 2.25 -3.65 17.83
CA ALA A 49 1.87 -2.28 18.08
C ALA A 49 0.87 -2.20 19.22
N ASP A 50 1.25 -1.59 20.35
CA ASP A 50 0.34 -1.22 21.42
C ASP A 50 -0.20 0.18 21.17
N ALA A 51 -1.51 0.33 21.15
CA ALA A 51 -2.16 1.61 20.94
C ALA A 51 -3.06 2.00 22.10
N ASP A 52 -3.05 3.29 22.44
CA ASP A 52 -3.98 3.97 23.33
C ASP A 52 -4.41 5.27 22.66
N ILE A 53 -5.69 5.33 22.23
CA ILE A 53 -6.19 6.43 21.43
C ILE A 53 -7.48 6.99 22.04
N ARG A 54 -7.52 8.31 22.23
CA ARG A 54 -8.70 9.04 22.64
C ARG A 54 -9.26 9.82 21.48
N TYR A 55 -10.57 9.69 21.28
CA TYR A 55 -11.30 10.35 20.20
C TYR A 55 -12.36 11.29 20.79
N ARG A 56 -12.53 12.44 20.14
CA ARG A 56 -13.75 13.22 20.24
C ARG A 56 -14.69 12.80 19.13
N ALA A 57 -15.87 12.34 19.50
CA ALA A 57 -16.90 11.90 18.57
C ALA A 57 -18.17 12.73 18.72
N THR A 58 -18.94 12.89 17.65
CA THR A 58 -20.20 13.64 17.68
C THR A 58 -21.35 12.82 17.12
N LYS A 59 -22.55 13.06 17.69
CA LYS A 59 -23.81 12.69 17.06
C LYS A 59 -24.61 13.94 16.79
N THR A 60 -25.17 14.05 15.59
CA THR A 60 -25.99 15.18 15.20
C THR A 60 -27.39 14.71 14.93
N ARG A 61 -28.37 15.39 15.51
CA ARG A 61 -29.81 15.18 15.31
C ARG A 61 -30.39 16.44 14.71
N PHE A 62 -31.23 16.25 13.71
CA PHE A 62 -31.95 17.32 13.04
C PHE A 62 -33.45 17.09 13.23
N TRP A 63 -34.19 18.15 13.51
CA TRP A 63 -35.67 18.15 13.49
C TRP A 63 -36.17 19.58 13.23
N SER A 64 -37.40 19.71 12.77
CA SER A 64 -38.03 21.00 12.52
C SER A 64 -39.41 21.04 13.17
N ASP A 65 -39.85 22.23 13.50
CA ASP A 65 -41.26 22.55 13.77
C ASP A 65 -41.79 23.52 12.69
N SER A 66 -42.94 24.17 12.94
CA SER A 66 -43.57 25.11 12.01
C SER A 66 -42.74 26.36 11.75
N ASP A 67 -41.85 26.74 12.64
CA ASP A 67 -41.18 28.04 12.66
C ASP A 67 -39.64 27.94 12.58
N TYR A 68 -39.08 26.79 12.96
CA TYR A 68 -37.64 26.64 13.13
C TYR A 68 -37.11 25.26 12.70
N ASP A 69 -35.89 25.26 12.20
CA ASP A 69 -35.05 24.08 12.02
C ASP A 69 -34.06 23.97 13.18
N TYR A 70 -34.02 22.80 13.82
CA TYR A 70 -33.18 22.55 14.97
C TYR A 70 -32.03 21.58 14.60
N THR A 71 -30.86 21.89 15.11
CA THR A 71 -29.69 21.00 15.06
C THR A 71 -29.14 20.83 16.48
N GLU A 72 -29.13 19.59 16.93
CA GLU A 72 -28.51 19.22 18.22
C GLU A 72 -27.22 18.42 17.93
N THR A 73 -26.11 18.84 18.54
CA THR A 73 -24.85 18.11 18.46
C THR A 73 -24.41 17.67 19.85
N SER A 74 -24.40 16.36 20.06
CA SER A 74 -23.89 15.74 21.28
C SER A 74 -22.41 15.33 21.09
N TYR A 75 -21.59 15.61 22.09
CA TYR A 75 -20.16 15.31 22.10
C TYR A 75 -19.87 14.12 23.01
N TYR A 76 -18.95 13.25 22.56
CA TYR A 76 -18.56 12.05 23.27
C TYR A 76 -17.04 11.92 23.29
N ALA A 77 -16.51 11.58 24.45
CA ALA A 77 -15.15 11.10 24.59
C ALA A 77 -15.15 9.57 24.43
N VAL A 78 -14.40 9.07 23.44
CA VAL A 78 -14.30 7.63 23.19
C VAL A 78 -12.84 7.22 23.36
N HIS A 79 -12.60 6.20 24.14
CA HIS A 79 -11.27 5.64 24.37
C HIS A 79 -11.18 4.24 23.77
N ARG A 80 -10.05 3.97 23.11
CA ARG A 80 -9.69 2.66 22.58
C ARG A 80 -8.26 2.35 22.93
N SER A 81 -8.02 1.15 23.45
CA SER A 81 -6.68 0.63 23.71
C SER A 81 -6.60 -0.84 23.38
N GLY A 82 -5.43 -1.31 23.00
CA GLY A 82 -5.19 -2.70 22.65
C GLY A 82 -3.89 -2.88 21.87
N SER A 83 -3.66 -4.11 21.41
CA SER A 83 -2.47 -4.49 20.65
C SER A 83 -2.85 -5.10 19.31
N LEU A 84 -2.02 -4.84 18.29
CA LEU A 84 -2.11 -5.44 16.96
C LEU A 84 -0.74 -6.04 16.60
N GLY A 85 -0.74 -7.26 16.04
CA GLY A 85 0.44 -7.84 15.41
C GLY A 85 0.47 -7.54 13.93
N PHE A 86 1.65 -7.24 13.41
CA PHE A 86 1.92 -7.03 11.99
C PHE A 86 2.97 -8.03 11.54
N ASP A 87 2.61 -8.80 10.50
CA ASP A 87 3.49 -9.78 9.89
C ASP A 87 3.79 -9.37 8.45
N HIS A 88 5.09 -9.40 8.09
CA HIS A 88 5.55 -9.21 6.71
C HIS A 88 5.14 -7.87 6.08
N VAL A 89 5.22 -6.77 6.83
CA VAL A 89 5.00 -5.43 6.27
C VAL A 89 6.14 -5.13 5.29
N PRO A 90 5.86 -5.07 3.98
CA PRO A 90 6.90 -4.96 2.98
C PRO A 90 7.32 -3.51 2.77
N VAL A 91 8.62 -3.28 2.66
CA VAL A 91 9.20 -2.01 2.24
C VAL A 91 10.25 -2.29 1.19
N ASP A 92 10.17 -1.67 0.02
CA ASP A 92 11.15 -1.87 -1.03
C ASP A 92 12.54 -1.37 -0.60
N GLY A 93 13.54 -2.16 -0.95
CA GLY A 93 14.96 -1.88 -0.68
C GLY A 93 15.71 -1.32 -1.88
N SER A 94 15.02 -0.74 -2.88
CA SER A 94 15.63 -0.21 -4.09
C SER A 94 15.36 1.29 -4.24
N ALA A 95 16.42 2.11 -4.27
CA ALA A 95 16.31 3.54 -4.55
C ALA A 95 15.96 3.83 -6.04
N SER A 96 16.10 2.86 -6.92
CA SER A 96 15.79 3.00 -8.34
C SER A 96 14.32 2.83 -8.67
N MET A 97 13.52 2.29 -7.74
CA MET A 97 12.09 2.08 -7.88
C MET A 97 11.31 3.17 -7.14
N GLU A 98 10.20 3.61 -7.73
CA GLU A 98 9.29 4.54 -7.03
C GLU A 98 8.56 3.81 -5.91
N ASN A 99 8.68 4.28 -4.68
CA ASN A 99 8.09 3.67 -3.49
C ASN A 99 6.57 3.46 -3.64
N ASP A 100 5.83 4.48 -4.12
CA ASP A 100 4.38 4.41 -4.31
C ASP A 100 3.99 3.32 -5.31
N LEU A 101 4.81 3.11 -6.35
CA LEU A 101 4.61 2.04 -7.31
C LEU A 101 4.82 0.68 -6.67
N MET A 102 5.88 0.53 -5.86
CA MET A 102 6.17 -0.73 -5.17
C MET A 102 5.13 -1.05 -4.10
N GLU A 103 4.63 -0.07 -3.38
CA GLU A 103 3.53 -0.24 -2.42
C GLU A 103 2.20 -0.60 -3.11
N SER A 104 1.98 -0.16 -4.36
CA SER A 104 0.75 -0.44 -5.10
C SER A 104 0.59 -1.89 -5.56
N ILE A 105 1.67 -2.68 -5.56
CA ILE A 105 1.62 -4.10 -5.97
C ILE A 105 1.21 -5.06 -4.84
N GLU A 106 0.99 -4.56 -3.65
CA GLU A 106 0.46 -5.32 -2.52
C GLU A 106 -1.05 -5.62 -2.66
N PRO A 107 -1.62 -6.64 -2.01
CA PRO A 107 -0.95 -7.57 -1.08
C PRO A 107 -0.28 -8.77 -1.77
N PHE A 108 0.74 -9.34 -1.12
CA PHE A 108 1.36 -10.60 -1.52
C PHE A 108 0.88 -11.75 -0.63
N ASP A 109 0.66 -12.92 -1.23
CA ASP A 109 0.35 -14.13 -0.49
C ASP A 109 1.64 -14.81 -0.01
N PHE A 110 2.01 -14.56 1.23
CA PHE A 110 3.23 -15.13 1.84
C PHE A 110 3.19 -16.64 2.05
N LYS A 111 2.02 -17.28 1.92
CA LYS A 111 1.93 -18.75 1.93
C LYS A 111 2.59 -19.37 0.69
N GLU A 112 2.78 -18.59 -0.35
CA GLU A 112 3.48 -19.00 -1.57
C GLU A 112 4.98 -18.68 -1.54
N ALA A 113 5.49 -18.08 -0.45
CA ALA A 113 6.91 -17.80 -0.28
C ALA A 113 7.70 -19.11 -0.19
N VAL A 114 8.84 -19.12 -0.86
CA VAL A 114 9.76 -20.26 -0.88
C VAL A 114 11.18 -19.79 -0.57
N ASP A 115 12.01 -20.68 -0.04
CA ASP A 115 13.41 -20.38 0.21
C ASP A 115 14.12 -19.99 -1.08
N PHE A 116 14.97 -18.96 -1.00
CA PHE A 116 15.69 -18.45 -2.14
C PHE A 116 16.66 -19.48 -2.72
N GLN A 117 16.61 -19.64 -4.04
CA GLN A 117 17.59 -20.41 -4.81
C GLN A 117 18.05 -19.57 -6.00
N THR A 118 19.36 -19.56 -6.27
CA THR A 118 19.94 -18.81 -7.41
C THR A 118 19.37 -19.22 -8.75
N ALA A 119 18.89 -20.46 -8.88
CA ALA A 119 18.23 -20.96 -10.09
C ALA A 119 16.98 -20.15 -10.46
N TYR A 120 16.30 -19.53 -9.50
CA TYR A 120 15.09 -18.70 -9.76
C TYR A 120 15.41 -17.43 -10.54
N LEU A 121 16.66 -16.96 -10.50
CA LEU A 121 17.08 -15.76 -11.23
C LEU A 121 17.34 -16.04 -12.73
N ALA A 122 17.43 -17.31 -13.15
CA ALA A 122 17.73 -17.66 -14.52
C ALA A 122 16.67 -17.14 -15.50
N GLY A 123 17.07 -16.27 -16.42
CA GLY A 123 16.21 -15.69 -17.45
C GLY A 123 15.41 -14.45 -17.00
N TYR A 124 15.65 -13.95 -15.79
CA TYR A 124 15.01 -12.76 -15.22
C TYR A 124 16.06 -11.73 -14.82
N PHE A 125 15.66 -10.47 -14.75
CA PHE A 125 16.46 -9.44 -14.10
C PHE A 125 16.31 -9.58 -12.58
N ALA A 126 17.36 -9.23 -11.85
CA ALA A 126 17.32 -9.14 -10.40
C ALA A 126 17.98 -7.83 -10.00
N ASP A 127 17.31 -7.09 -9.14
CA ASP A 127 17.89 -5.93 -8.50
C ASP A 127 18.43 -6.34 -7.12
N LYS A 128 19.52 -5.71 -6.70
CA LYS A 128 20.07 -5.87 -5.36
C LYS A 128 19.61 -4.67 -4.53
N TYR A 129 19.32 -4.88 -3.25
CA TYR A 129 19.02 -3.74 -2.39
C TYR A 129 20.21 -2.75 -2.36
N ASP A 130 19.91 -1.49 -2.45
CA ASP A 130 20.80 -0.34 -2.27
C ASP A 130 20.36 0.56 -1.10
N VAL A 131 19.15 0.26 -0.52
CA VAL A 131 18.66 0.83 0.72
C VAL A 131 18.60 -0.28 1.76
N THR A 132 19.28 -0.06 2.90
CA THR A 132 19.39 -1.06 3.96
C THR A 132 18.09 -1.20 4.76
N ALA A 133 17.96 -2.33 5.50
CA ALA A 133 16.83 -2.52 6.41
C ALA A 133 16.70 -1.39 7.43
N SER A 134 17.81 -0.93 7.99
CA SER A 134 17.79 0.17 8.96
C SER A 134 17.30 1.51 8.37
N GLU A 135 17.64 1.78 7.12
CA GLU A 135 17.16 2.99 6.43
C GLU A 135 15.66 2.90 6.07
N CYS A 136 15.15 1.68 5.83
CA CYS A 136 13.74 1.44 5.55
C CYS A 136 12.86 1.38 6.81
N GLU A 137 13.45 1.22 8.00
CA GLU A 137 12.73 0.96 9.25
C GLU A 137 11.73 2.07 9.60
N GLU A 138 12.12 3.35 9.47
CA GLU A 138 11.19 4.45 9.80
C GLU A 138 9.97 4.46 8.87
N ARG A 139 10.15 4.13 7.61
CA ARG A 139 9.06 4.02 6.63
C ARG A 139 8.12 2.86 6.97
N ALA A 140 8.68 1.72 7.39
CA ALA A 140 7.89 0.59 7.89
C ALA A 140 7.08 0.98 9.14
N ASN A 141 7.75 1.61 10.11
CA ASN A 141 7.14 2.05 11.36
C ASN A 141 6.00 3.05 11.13
N GLU A 142 6.16 3.99 10.20
CA GLU A 142 5.11 4.95 9.84
C GLU A 142 3.89 4.25 9.21
N ARG A 143 4.11 3.28 8.31
CA ARG A 143 3.04 2.47 7.71
C ARG A 143 2.26 1.69 8.78
N ILE A 144 2.98 1.09 9.73
CA ILE A 144 2.40 0.32 10.83
C ILE A 144 1.58 1.24 11.73
N ARG A 145 2.11 2.42 12.11
CA ARG A 145 1.37 3.41 12.91
C ARG A 145 0.09 3.84 12.20
N ARG A 146 0.14 4.20 10.91
CA ARG A 146 -1.05 4.57 10.13
C ARG A 146 -2.07 3.43 10.06
N SER A 147 -1.64 2.20 9.85
CA SER A 147 -2.53 1.04 9.81
C SER A 147 -3.17 0.76 11.16
N THR A 148 -2.41 0.94 12.24
CA THR A 148 -2.91 0.83 13.62
C THR A 148 -3.97 1.90 13.90
N GLU A 149 -3.70 3.16 13.58
CA GLU A 149 -4.66 4.26 13.73
C GLU A 149 -5.95 4.00 12.96
N ALA A 150 -5.84 3.54 11.71
CA ALA A 150 -6.99 3.20 10.88
C ALA A 150 -7.82 2.06 11.49
N ALA A 151 -7.16 0.97 11.93
CA ALA A 151 -7.84 -0.16 12.55
C ALA A 151 -8.58 0.23 13.83
N PHE A 152 -7.95 1.03 14.69
CA PHE A 152 -8.60 1.54 15.91
C PHE A 152 -9.74 2.51 15.60
N ARG A 153 -9.54 3.40 14.63
CA ARG A 153 -10.56 4.34 14.16
C ARG A 153 -11.81 3.61 13.67
N ASP A 154 -11.64 2.49 12.97
CA ASP A 154 -12.73 1.67 12.43
C ASP A 154 -13.56 0.97 13.52
N THR A 155 -13.04 0.86 14.74
CA THR A 155 -13.80 0.36 15.90
C THR A 155 -14.75 1.39 16.48
N VAL A 156 -14.57 2.69 16.16
CA VAL A 156 -15.39 3.78 16.69
C VAL A 156 -16.54 4.07 15.72
N ARG A 157 -17.65 3.35 15.91
CA ARG A 157 -18.81 3.39 15.01
C ARG A 157 -20.02 4.08 15.64
N GLY A 158 -20.96 4.51 14.80
CA GLY A 158 -22.24 5.09 15.22
C GLY A 158 -22.19 6.57 15.59
N TYR A 159 -21.17 7.28 15.13
CA TYR A 159 -21.01 8.72 15.29
C TYR A 159 -21.01 9.43 13.92
N ALA A 160 -21.43 10.68 13.91
CA ALA A 160 -21.43 11.53 12.72
C ALA A 160 -20.01 11.99 12.37
N SER A 161 -19.18 12.25 13.37
CA SER A 161 -17.75 12.54 13.20
C SER A 161 -16.93 11.89 14.31
N VAL A 162 -15.68 11.58 14.01
CA VAL A 162 -14.72 11.00 14.97
C VAL A 162 -13.35 11.59 14.66
N VAL A 163 -12.76 12.29 15.62
CA VAL A 163 -11.47 12.96 15.50
C VAL A 163 -10.56 12.48 16.61
N PRO A 164 -9.32 11.99 16.33
CA PRO A 164 -8.37 11.65 17.37
C PRO A 164 -7.91 12.93 18.09
N GLU A 165 -7.87 12.90 19.41
CA GLU A 165 -7.37 13.99 20.26
C GLU A 165 -6.03 13.65 20.90
N ASN A 166 -5.83 12.38 21.21
CA ASN A 166 -4.57 11.88 21.75
C ASN A 166 -4.32 10.48 21.18
N THR A 167 -3.16 10.29 20.59
CA THR A 167 -2.72 9.02 20.01
C THR A 167 -1.36 8.64 20.60
N SER A 168 -1.29 7.49 21.24
CA SER A 168 -0.06 6.87 21.69
C SER A 168 0.06 5.49 21.05
N ILE A 169 1.08 5.29 20.22
CA ILE A 169 1.35 3.99 19.58
C ILE A 169 2.82 3.65 19.85
N ARG A 170 3.03 2.50 20.48
CA ARG A 170 4.36 1.97 20.80
C ARG A 170 4.58 0.68 20.01
N LEU A 171 5.65 0.66 19.21
CA LEU A 171 6.08 -0.51 18.45
C LEU A 171 7.13 -1.27 19.26
N HIS A 172 7.06 -2.62 19.21
CA HIS A 172 8.00 -3.48 19.91
C HIS A 172 8.07 -4.86 19.24
N ASN A 173 9.02 -5.70 19.67
CA ASN A 173 9.27 -7.05 19.14
C ASN A 173 9.57 -7.08 17.64
N GLY A 174 10.20 -6.01 17.13
CA GLY A 174 10.52 -5.88 15.70
C GLY A 174 11.52 -6.93 15.22
N THR A 175 11.20 -7.58 14.09
CA THR A 175 12.15 -8.42 13.33
C THR A 175 12.08 -8.07 11.87
N THR A 176 13.17 -8.34 11.13
CA THR A 176 13.25 -8.00 9.71
C THR A 176 13.80 -9.17 8.92
N LYS A 177 13.18 -9.44 7.76
CA LYS A 177 13.59 -10.47 6.81
C LYS A 177 13.80 -9.86 5.44
N TYR A 178 14.67 -10.48 4.65
CA TYR A 178 14.88 -10.08 3.25
C TYR A 178 14.06 -10.97 2.32
N ALA A 179 13.43 -10.36 1.31
CA ALA A 179 12.68 -11.08 0.29
C ALA A 179 12.93 -10.52 -1.11
N LEU A 180 12.80 -11.37 -2.11
CA LEU A 180 12.80 -10.97 -3.51
C LEU A 180 11.41 -11.19 -4.11
N TYR A 181 10.77 -10.11 -4.56
CA TYR A 181 9.45 -10.16 -5.16
C TYR A 181 9.53 -10.27 -6.68
N PRO A 182 8.90 -11.29 -7.28
CA PRO A 182 8.86 -11.45 -8.72
C PRO A 182 7.81 -10.52 -9.33
N VAL A 183 8.25 -9.48 -10.03
CA VAL A 183 7.39 -8.43 -10.59
C VAL A 183 7.54 -8.38 -12.11
N TRP A 184 6.43 -8.24 -12.83
CA TRP A 184 6.42 -7.93 -14.25
C TRP A 184 6.29 -6.42 -14.44
N ILE A 185 7.32 -5.79 -15.04
CA ILE A 185 7.36 -4.34 -15.25
C ILE A 185 7.25 -4.01 -16.73
N LEU A 186 6.41 -3.03 -17.05
CA LEU A 186 6.40 -2.33 -18.32
C LEU A 186 6.77 -0.87 -18.07
N GLN A 187 7.95 -0.48 -18.54
CA GLN A 187 8.41 0.90 -18.48
C GLN A 187 8.11 1.60 -19.79
N THR A 188 7.31 2.67 -19.76
CA THR A 188 7.00 3.50 -20.93
C THR A 188 7.49 4.93 -20.69
N LYS A 189 8.22 5.50 -21.67
CA LYS A 189 8.57 6.92 -21.66
C LYS A 189 7.58 7.69 -22.53
N TRP A 190 6.92 8.69 -21.94
CA TRP A 190 5.99 9.56 -22.67
C TRP A 190 6.57 10.95 -22.82
N LYS A 191 6.53 11.48 -24.03
CA LYS A 191 6.91 12.87 -24.32
C LYS A 191 5.70 13.58 -24.90
N LEU A 192 5.09 14.48 -24.14
CA LEU A 192 4.02 15.34 -24.62
C LEU A 192 4.67 16.52 -25.33
N SER A 193 4.46 16.67 -26.65
CA SER A 193 4.78 17.92 -27.35
C SER A 193 3.47 18.71 -27.51
N LEU A 194 3.41 19.87 -26.87
CA LEU A 194 2.36 20.85 -27.13
C LEU A 194 2.73 21.58 -28.41
N ILE A 195 1.96 21.36 -29.49
CA ILE A 195 2.03 22.20 -30.67
C ILE A 195 1.07 23.37 -30.43
N HIS A 196 1.62 24.56 -30.26
CA HIS A 196 0.83 25.79 -30.35
C HIS A 196 0.34 25.94 -31.79
N ILE A 197 -0.95 25.87 -31.98
CA ILE A 197 -1.62 26.27 -33.23
C ILE A 197 -1.95 27.75 -33.10
#